data_db9b16d1bbaad7397ee9b146f3f4e619
#
_entry.id   db9b16d1bbaad7397ee9b146f3f4e619
#
_cell.length_a   1.000
_cell.length_b   1.000
_cell.length_c   1.000
_cell.angle_alpha   90.00
_cell.angle_beta   90.00
_cell.angle_gamma   90.00
#
_symmetry.space_group_name_H-M   'P 1'
#
loop_
_entity.id
_entity.type
_entity.pdbx_description
1 polymer ?
#
loop_
_entity_poly.entity_id
_entity_poly.type
_entity_poly.pdbx_seq_one_letter_code
_entity_poly.pdbx_strand_id
1 'polypeptide(L)'
;SYGKFEHPRITAKGETRARVALSKPQTLWFNTGTLCNIECANCYIESSPTNDRLVYITTAEVEDYLGQLTERGWGVTEIGFTGGEPFMNPQMIDMARAALGRGYEVLILTNAMRPMMRPIMQEGLLELQAEYGDKLTLRISVDHWSAQHHDEERGTGSFEKTLDGMRWLRDAGIRMAVAGRTMWGETAAEARAGYAALYQREGFKIDAHDPGVTVLFPEMDETADVPEITNECWGILNKSPRDVMCASSRMVVKRRGADQPAVVACTLLAYAPEFELGETLAEAERAVNLNHPHCAKFCVLGGASCSA
;
A
#
# COMPACT_ATOMS: atom_id res chain seq x y z
N SER A 1 13.14 33.45 -0.89
CA SER A 1 13.58 32.07 -0.59
C SER A 1 12.40 31.27 -0.06
N TYR A 2 12.34 29.99 -0.41
CA TYR A 2 11.31 29.07 0.06
C TYR A 2 11.81 28.30 1.28
N GLY A 3 10.88 27.84 2.14
CA GLY A 3 11.17 26.83 3.13
C GLY A 3 11.26 25.42 2.51
N LYS A 4 11.60 24.43 3.32
CA LYS A 4 11.66 23.04 2.87
C LYS A 4 10.27 22.55 2.43
N PHE A 5 10.21 21.89 1.27
CA PHE A 5 8.99 21.31 0.70
C PHE A 5 7.85 22.29 0.43
N GLU A 6 8.17 23.58 0.30
CA GLU A 6 7.18 24.62 -0.01
C GLU A 6 6.95 24.80 -1.50
N HIS A 7 8.03 24.84 -2.29
CA HIS A 7 7.91 25.02 -3.74
C HIS A 7 8.05 23.70 -4.48
N PRO A 8 7.14 23.37 -5.44
CA PRO A 8 7.16 22.09 -6.13
C PRO A 8 8.46 21.78 -6.87
N ARG A 9 9.12 22.80 -7.40
CA ARG A 9 10.28 22.63 -8.30
C ARG A 9 11.61 23.10 -7.72
N ILE A 10 11.58 23.87 -6.63
CA ILE A 10 12.77 24.50 -6.07
C ILE A 10 12.89 24.20 -4.58
N THR A 11 14.07 23.73 -4.16
CA THR A 11 14.35 23.45 -2.76
C THR A 11 14.61 24.72 -1.96
N ALA A 12 14.65 24.61 -0.63
CA ALA A 12 15.00 25.72 0.25
C ALA A 12 16.39 26.30 -0.05
N LYS A 13 17.30 25.52 -0.59
CA LYS A 13 18.65 25.94 -1.01
C LYS A 13 18.68 26.54 -2.41
N GLY A 14 17.54 26.65 -3.08
CA GLY A 14 17.46 27.16 -4.45
C GLY A 14 17.84 26.18 -5.55
N GLU A 15 17.98 24.91 -5.23
CA GLU A 15 18.30 23.85 -6.18
C GLU A 15 17.02 23.31 -6.86
N THR A 16 17.18 22.69 -8.03
CA THR A 16 16.05 22.05 -8.71
C THR A 16 15.69 20.75 -8.02
N ARG A 17 14.41 20.65 -7.61
CA ARG A 17 13.87 19.46 -6.97
C ARG A 17 13.80 18.28 -7.93
N ALA A 18 14.07 17.08 -7.44
CA ALA A 18 13.93 15.85 -8.21
C ALA A 18 12.49 15.62 -8.64
N ARG A 19 12.34 15.17 -9.88
CA ARG A 19 11.07 14.73 -10.48
C ARG A 19 11.24 13.29 -10.94
N VAL A 20 10.19 12.50 -10.77
CA VAL A 20 10.19 11.08 -11.12
C VAL A 20 9.13 10.80 -12.18
N ALA A 21 9.57 10.35 -13.35
CA ALA A 21 8.67 9.93 -14.41
C ALA A 21 8.07 8.55 -14.09
N LEU A 22 6.85 8.31 -14.57
CA LEU A 22 6.24 6.98 -14.58
C LEU A 22 6.94 6.14 -15.67
N SER A 23 8.08 5.56 -15.31
CA SER A 23 8.97 4.92 -16.30
C SER A 23 8.82 3.41 -16.40
N LYS A 24 8.29 2.76 -15.34
CA LYS A 24 8.14 1.31 -15.28
C LYS A 24 6.86 0.95 -14.52
N PRO A 25 5.67 1.20 -15.07
CA PRO A 25 4.43 0.85 -14.41
C PRO A 25 4.36 -0.64 -14.11
N GLN A 26 4.14 -1.00 -12.85
CA GLN A 26 4.02 -2.37 -12.37
C GLN A 26 2.70 -2.63 -11.67
N THR A 27 2.25 -1.69 -10.85
CA THR A 27 1.07 -1.83 -10.01
C THR A 27 0.14 -0.63 -10.14
N LEU A 28 -1.14 -0.90 -10.35
CA LEU A 28 -2.18 0.09 -10.14
C LEU A 28 -2.92 -0.26 -8.85
N TRP A 29 -2.92 0.69 -7.92
CA TRP A 29 -3.61 0.56 -6.65
C TRP A 29 -5.02 1.15 -6.73
N PHE A 30 -5.95 0.53 -5.99
CA PHE A 30 -7.27 1.08 -5.74
C PHE A 30 -7.47 1.22 -4.23
N ASN A 31 -7.81 2.43 -3.80
CA ASN A 31 -8.26 2.63 -2.42
C ASN A 31 -9.75 2.27 -2.35
N THR A 32 -10.08 1.31 -1.51
CA THR A 32 -11.43 0.76 -1.38
C THR A 32 -12.34 1.58 -0.47
N GLY A 33 -11.80 2.62 0.16
CA GLY A 33 -12.45 3.48 1.14
C GLY A 33 -11.62 3.56 2.42
N THR A 34 -11.77 4.65 3.17
CA THR A 34 -10.99 4.88 4.40
C THR A 34 -11.63 4.30 5.65
N LEU A 35 -12.84 3.76 5.56
CA LEU A 35 -13.45 3.06 6.70
C LEU A 35 -12.65 1.82 7.06
N CYS A 36 -12.40 1.65 8.36
CA CYS A 36 -11.68 0.54 8.92
C CYS A 36 -12.36 0.09 10.22
N ASN A 37 -12.24 -1.18 10.56
CA ASN A 37 -12.78 -1.74 11.79
C ASN A 37 -11.95 -1.38 13.04
N ILE A 38 -10.77 -0.80 12.86
CA ILE A 38 -9.87 -0.35 13.92
C ILE A 38 -9.29 1.02 13.59
N GLU A 39 -8.76 1.70 14.61
CA GLU A 39 -8.01 2.94 14.47
C GLU A 39 -6.57 2.69 14.93
N CYS A 40 -5.62 2.77 14.01
CA CYS A 40 -4.21 2.56 14.30
C CYS A 40 -3.53 3.89 14.63
N ALA A 41 -2.64 3.89 15.62
CA ALA A 41 -1.97 5.11 16.10
C ALA A 41 -1.15 5.81 15.01
N ASN A 42 -0.55 5.05 14.07
CA ASN A 42 0.30 5.57 12.99
C ASN A 42 -0.24 5.25 11.59
N CYS A 43 -1.55 5.41 11.38
CA CYS A 43 -2.15 5.17 10.08
C CYS A 43 -1.96 6.38 9.15
N TYR A 44 -1.20 6.20 8.07
CA TYR A 44 -0.91 7.27 7.10
C TYR A 44 -2.14 7.74 6.31
N ILE A 45 -3.16 6.90 6.15
CA ILE A 45 -4.44 7.24 5.49
C ILE A 45 -5.48 7.72 6.50
N GLU A 46 -5.14 7.76 7.78
CA GLU A 46 -6.02 8.15 8.89
C GLU A 46 -7.31 7.33 8.96
N SER A 47 -7.24 6.05 8.59
CA SER A 47 -8.40 5.15 8.60
C SER A 47 -8.93 4.92 10.00
N SER A 48 -10.25 4.87 10.13
CA SER A 48 -10.95 4.60 11.37
C SER A 48 -12.37 4.11 11.07
N PRO A 49 -13.14 3.66 12.09
CA PRO A 49 -14.54 3.33 11.87
C PRO A 49 -15.43 4.48 11.41
N THR A 50 -14.96 5.74 11.56
CA THR A 50 -15.73 6.94 11.21
C THR A 50 -15.15 7.77 10.07
N ASN A 51 -13.91 7.49 9.62
CA ASN A 51 -13.32 8.25 8.52
C ASN A 51 -13.87 7.76 7.17
N ASP A 52 -14.65 8.60 6.52
CA ASP A 52 -15.24 8.36 5.20
C ASP A 52 -14.77 9.37 4.14
N ARG A 53 -13.58 9.98 4.33
CA ARG A 53 -13.01 10.95 3.36
C ARG A 53 -12.81 10.33 1.99
N LEU A 54 -12.42 9.06 1.93
CA LEU A 54 -12.46 8.26 0.72
C LEU A 54 -13.59 7.24 0.88
N VAL A 55 -14.48 7.21 -0.09
CA VAL A 55 -15.66 6.33 -0.06
C VAL A 55 -15.39 5.02 -0.78
N TYR A 56 -16.32 4.08 -0.67
CA TYR A 56 -16.22 2.79 -1.35
C TYR A 56 -16.20 2.97 -2.86
N ILE A 57 -15.10 2.55 -3.48
CA ILE A 57 -15.03 2.41 -4.93
C ILE A 57 -15.85 1.20 -5.36
N THR A 58 -16.42 1.25 -6.55
CA THR A 58 -17.28 0.19 -7.08
C THR A 58 -16.53 -0.70 -8.09
N THR A 59 -17.07 -1.89 -8.32
CA THR A 59 -16.56 -2.80 -9.36
C THR A 59 -16.59 -2.14 -10.74
N ALA A 60 -17.65 -1.42 -11.06
CA ALA A 60 -17.77 -0.71 -12.35
C ALA A 60 -16.66 0.33 -12.52
N GLU A 61 -16.33 1.07 -11.46
CA GLU A 61 -15.24 2.06 -11.48
C GLU A 61 -13.89 1.39 -11.66
N VAL A 62 -13.64 0.27 -10.96
CA VAL A 62 -12.42 -0.53 -11.14
C VAL A 62 -12.31 -1.03 -12.58
N GLU A 63 -13.38 -1.59 -13.14
CA GLU A 63 -13.39 -2.08 -14.52
C GLU A 63 -13.09 -0.99 -15.54
N ASP A 64 -13.58 0.24 -15.31
CA ASP A 64 -13.25 1.38 -16.16
C ASP A 64 -11.75 1.64 -16.21
N TYR A 65 -11.08 1.68 -15.05
CA TYR A 65 -9.62 1.87 -15.00
C TYR A 65 -8.84 0.68 -15.56
N LEU A 66 -9.33 -0.53 -15.40
CA LEU A 66 -8.70 -1.70 -16.04
C LEU A 66 -8.76 -1.58 -17.57
N GLY A 67 -9.86 -1.04 -18.11
CA GLY A 67 -9.97 -0.69 -19.53
C GLY A 67 -8.96 0.37 -19.94
N GLN A 68 -8.79 1.42 -19.13
CA GLN A 68 -7.79 2.46 -19.38
C GLN A 68 -6.36 1.92 -19.37
N LEU A 69 -6.03 0.95 -18.50
CA LEU A 69 -4.72 0.29 -18.49
C LEU A 69 -4.42 -0.35 -19.84
N THR A 70 -5.39 -1.03 -20.42
CA THR A 70 -5.26 -1.64 -21.74
C THR A 70 -5.08 -0.59 -22.82
N GLU A 71 -5.89 0.46 -22.81
CA GLU A 71 -5.81 1.56 -23.80
C GLU A 71 -4.50 2.30 -23.74
N ARG A 72 -3.97 2.57 -22.54
CA ARG A 72 -2.72 3.31 -22.36
C ARG A 72 -1.48 2.44 -22.47
N GLY A 73 -1.63 1.11 -22.44
CA GLY A 73 -0.52 0.19 -22.61
C GLY A 73 0.56 0.34 -21.52
N TRP A 74 0.18 0.57 -20.27
CA TRP A 74 1.13 0.76 -19.16
C TRP A 74 1.98 -0.47 -18.87
N GLY A 75 1.50 -1.66 -19.23
CA GLY A 75 2.20 -2.91 -18.93
C GLY A 75 2.13 -3.32 -17.45
N VAL A 76 1.16 -2.81 -16.71
CA VAL A 76 0.89 -3.20 -15.32
C VAL A 76 0.60 -4.69 -15.26
N THR A 77 1.19 -5.36 -14.27
CA THR A 77 0.98 -6.81 -14.04
C THR A 77 0.21 -7.09 -12.77
N GLU A 78 0.19 -6.14 -11.84
CA GLU A 78 -0.43 -6.29 -10.53
C GLU A 78 -1.47 -5.22 -10.26
N ILE A 79 -2.61 -5.63 -9.72
CA ILE A 79 -3.63 -4.73 -9.18
C ILE A 79 -3.61 -4.87 -7.66
N GLY A 80 -3.39 -3.76 -6.97
CA GLY A 80 -3.38 -3.71 -5.52
C GLY A 80 -4.67 -3.09 -4.99
N PHE A 81 -5.18 -3.62 -3.89
CA PHE A 81 -6.31 -3.05 -3.15
C PHE A 81 -5.87 -2.70 -1.75
N THR A 82 -6.10 -1.45 -1.39
CA THR A 82 -5.76 -0.89 -0.08
C THR A 82 -6.91 -0.03 0.42
N GLY A 83 -6.73 0.65 1.51
CA GLY A 83 -7.76 1.56 2.04
C GLY A 83 -7.61 1.69 3.54
N GLY A 84 -8.74 1.76 4.22
CA GLY A 84 -8.93 1.37 5.59
C GLY A 84 -8.82 -0.14 5.68
N GLU A 85 -9.95 -0.82 5.64
CA GLU A 85 -9.97 -2.28 5.52
C GLU A 85 -10.73 -2.67 4.25
N PRO A 86 -10.04 -3.22 3.22
CA PRO A 86 -10.69 -3.55 1.93
C PRO A 86 -11.90 -4.46 2.06
N PHE A 87 -11.90 -5.41 3.03
CA PHE A 87 -13.04 -6.31 3.21
C PHE A 87 -14.25 -5.65 3.87
N MET A 88 -14.18 -4.37 4.24
CA MET A 88 -15.37 -3.58 4.58
C MET A 88 -16.10 -3.09 3.34
N ASN A 89 -15.45 -3.04 2.18
CA ASN A 89 -16.12 -2.74 0.91
C ASN A 89 -16.90 -3.98 0.45
N PRO A 90 -18.23 -3.90 0.32
CA PRO A 90 -19.04 -5.07 -0.01
C PRO A 90 -18.73 -5.66 -1.39
N GLN A 91 -18.09 -4.91 -2.27
CA GLN A 91 -17.71 -5.36 -3.61
C GLN A 91 -16.26 -5.86 -3.72
N MET A 92 -15.57 -6.07 -2.60
CA MET A 92 -14.15 -6.44 -2.63
C MET A 92 -13.89 -7.71 -3.45
N ILE A 93 -14.68 -8.75 -3.26
CA ILE A 93 -14.51 -10.00 -4.01
C ILE A 93 -14.76 -9.79 -5.50
N ASP A 94 -15.80 -9.03 -5.86
CA ASP A 94 -16.13 -8.75 -7.26
C ASP A 94 -15.03 -7.92 -7.94
N MET A 95 -14.46 -6.95 -7.25
CA MET A 95 -13.34 -6.15 -7.77
C MET A 95 -12.08 -7.01 -7.98
N ALA A 96 -11.75 -7.87 -7.04
CA ALA A 96 -10.63 -8.80 -7.17
C ALA A 96 -10.85 -9.76 -8.35
N ARG A 97 -12.07 -10.30 -8.49
CA ARG A 97 -12.42 -11.17 -9.60
C ARG A 97 -12.28 -10.48 -10.95
N ALA A 98 -12.72 -9.21 -11.05
CA ALA A 98 -12.59 -8.42 -12.27
C ALA A 98 -11.13 -8.29 -12.71
N ALA A 99 -10.22 -8.03 -11.79
CA ALA A 99 -8.79 -7.92 -12.06
C ALA A 99 -8.16 -9.27 -12.40
N LEU A 100 -8.41 -10.29 -11.60
CA LEU A 100 -7.91 -11.65 -11.83
C LEU A 100 -8.40 -12.22 -13.16
N GLY A 101 -9.68 -12.00 -13.48
CA GLY A 101 -10.29 -12.47 -14.72
C GLY A 101 -9.69 -11.85 -15.98
N ARG A 102 -9.05 -10.70 -15.86
CA ARG A 102 -8.31 -10.05 -16.95
C ARG A 102 -6.85 -10.45 -17.01
N GLY A 103 -6.40 -11.36 -16.14
CA GLY A 103 -5.05 -11.89 -16.14
C GLY A 103 -4.05 -11.17 -15.24
N TYR A 104 -4.51 -10.20 -14.46
CA TYR A 104 -3.63 -9.53 -13.49
C TYR A 104 -3.39 -10.40 -12.26
N GLU A 105 -2.25 -10.23 -11.63
CA GLU A 105 -2.04 -10.64 -10.25
C GLU A 105 -2.77 -9.63 -9.34
N VAL A 106 -3.29 -10.10 -8.21
CA VAL A 106 -4.01 -9.26 -7.25
C VAL A 106 -3.35 -9.36 -5.87
N LEU A 107 -3.12 -8.20 -5.27
CA LEU A 107 -2.62 -8.06 -3.92
C LEU A 107 -3.64 -7.27 -3.10
N ILE A 108 -4.16 -7.87 -2.03
CA ILE A 108 -5.09 -7.20 -1.12
C ILE A 108 -4.40 -6.97 0.23
N LEU A 109 -4.38 -5.72 0.69
CA LEU A 109 -3.86 -5.37 2.01
C LEU A 109 -4.99 -5.48 3.03
N THR A 110 -4.79 -6.22 4.12
CA THR A 110 -5.85 -6.44 5.11
C THR A 110 -5.27 -6.62 6.51
N ASN A 111 -6.05 -6.30 7.53
CA ASN A 111 -5.72 -6.66 8.91
C ASN A 111 -6.12 -8.10 9.28
N ALA A 112 -6.76 -8.81 8.36
CA ALA A 112 -7.24 -10.19 8.51
C ALA A 112 -8.17 -10.44 9.70
N MET A 113 -8.84 -9.39 10.17
CA MET A 113 -9.76 -9.45 11.32
C MET A 113 -11.19 -9.75 10.85
N ARG A 114 -12.16 -9.35 11.64
CA ARG A 114 -13.59 -9.69 11.45
C ARG A 114 -14.14 -9.41 10.03
N PRO A 115 -13.86 -8.25 9.39
CA PRO A 115 -14.42 -8.01 8.05
C PRO A 115 -14.04 -9.09 7.03
N MET A 116 -12.78 -9.56 7.02
CA MET A 116 -12.34 -10.65 6.15
C MET A 116 -12.95 -11.98 6.54
N MET A 117 -13.19 -12.19 7.83
CA MET A 117 -13.65 -13.48 8.39
C MET A 117 -15.16 -13.67 8.31
N ARG A 118 -15.91 -12.73 7.78
CA ARG A 118 -17.34 -12.92 7.51
C ARG A 118 -17.54 -14.03 6.49
N PRO A 119 -18.59 -14.88 6.66
CA PRO A 119 -18.79 -16.05 5.77
C PRO A 119 -18.79 -15.71 4.29
N ILE A 120 -19.42 -14.61 3.89
CA ILE A 120 -19.47 -14.19 2.47
C ILE A 120 -18.08 -13.88 1.91
N MET A 121 -17.20 -13.28 2.71
CA MET A 121 -15.83 -12.97 2.30
C MET A 121 -14.95 -14.21 2.27
N GLN A 122 -15.08 -15.10 3.25
CA GLN A 122 -14.39 -16.40 3.26
C GLN A 122 -14.78 -17.23 2.05
N GLU A 123 -16.06 -17.34 1.76
CA GLU A 123 -16.55 -18.07 0.58
C GLU A 123 -15.99 -17.48 -0.71
N GLY A 124 -16.03 -16.17 -0.86
CA GLY A 124 -15.49 -15.47 -2.02
C GLY A 124 -13.98 -15.69 -2.20
N LEU A 125 -13.21 -15.63 -1.10
CA LEU A 125 -11.77 -15.90 -1.15
C LEU A 125 -11.44 -17.35 -1.53
N LEU A 126 -12.21 -18.31 -1.04
CA LEU A 126 -12.05 -19.70 -1.42
C LEU A 126 -12.34 -19.92 -2.90
N GLU A 127 -13.38 -19.29 -3.45
CA GLU A 127 -13.69 -19.33 -4.87
C GLU A 127 -12.56 -18.75 -5.72
N LEU A 128 -12.04 -17.57 -5.34
CA LEU A 128 -10.93 -16.94 -6.04
C LEU A 128 -9.67 -17.79 -6.00
N GLN A 129 -9.36 -18.37 -4.85
CA GLN A 129 -8.20 -19.27 -4.72
C GLN A 129 -8.33 -20.51 -5.61
N ALA A 130 -9.52 -21.12 -5.64
CA ALA A 130 -9.77 -22.30 -6.45
C ALA A 130 -9.60 -22.03 -7.95
N GLU A 131 -10.00 -20.85 -8.42
CA GLU A 131 -9.95 -20.48 -9.84
C GLU A 131 -8.61 -19.88 -10.27
N TYR A 132 -7.99 -19.04 -9.42
CA TYR A 132 -6.82 -18.25 -9.80
C TYR A 132 -5.52 -18.62 -9.07
N GLY A 133 -5.61 -19.40 -8.00
CA GLY A 133 -4.44 -19.89 -7.27
C GLY A 133 -3.55 -18.78 -6.73
N ASP A 134 -2.26 -18.88 -6.97
CA ASP A 134 -1.25 -17.96 -6.45
C ASP A 134 -1.20 -16.58 -7.14
N LYS A 135 -2.09 -16.32 -8.09
CA LYS A 135 -2.29 -14.96 -8.60
C LYS A 135 -2.95 -14.06 -7.57
N LEU A 136 -3.60 -14.61 -6.57
CA LEU A 136 -4.16 -13.89 -5.43
C LEU A 136 -3.20 -13.99 -4.24
N THR A 137 -2.79 -12.84 -3.72
CA THR A 137 -1.99 -12.72 -2.49
C THR A 137 -2.67 -11.76 -1.54
N LEU A 138 -2.76 -12.13 -0.27
CA LEU A 138 -3.18 -11.23 0.80
C LEU A 138 -1.93 -10.82 1.60
N ARG A 139 -1.73 -9.51 1.73
CA ARG A 139 -0.66 -8.96 2.57
C ARG A 139 -1.26 -8.50 3.89
N ILE A 140 -0.87 -9.17 4.96
CA ILE A 140 -1.45 -8.97 6.28
C ILE A 140 -0.63 -7.94 7.05
N SER A 141 -1.32 -6.98 7.65
CA SER A 141 -0.69 -5.99 8.52
C SER A 141 -0.38 -6.63 9.88
N VAL A 142 0.86 -6.98 10.10
CA VAL A 142 1.40 -7.47 11.38
C VAL A 142 2.53 -6.53 11.78
N ASP A 143 2.19 -5.48 12.52
CA ASP A 143 3.11 -4.38 12.80
C ASP A 143 4.37 -4.81 13.53
N HIS A 144 4.23 -5.81 14.41
CA HIS A 144 5.36 -6.42 15.10
C HIS A 144 5.10 -7.92 15.29
N TRP A 145 6.17 -8.69 15.42
CA TRP A 145 6.10 -10.13 15.64
C TRP A 145 5.64 -10.50 17.06
N SER A 146 5.64 -9.56 18.01
CA SER A 146 5.12 -9.75 19.37
C SER A 146 3.72 -9.14 19.54
N ALA A 147 2.90 -9.79 20.33
CA ALA A 147 1.57 -9.29 20.67
C ALA A 147 1.63 -7.92 21.35
N GLN A 148 2.62 -7.70 22.23
CA GLN A 148 2.75 -6.45 22.98
C GLN A 148 2.83 -5.24 22.05
N HIS A 149 3.79 -5.21 21.14
CA HIS A 149 4.00 -4.07 20.27
C HIS A 149 2.94 -3.94 19.18
N HIS A 150 2.46 -5.05 18.65
CA HIS A 150 1.35 -5.02 17.68
C HIS A 150 0.09 -4.43 18.31
N ASP A 151 -0.25 -4.86 19.53
CA ASP A 151 -1.44 -4.39 20.24
C ASP A 151 -1.32 -2.92 20.67
N GLU A 152 -0.11 -2.43 20.99
CA GLU A 152 0.14 -1.01 21.24
C GLU A 152 -0.29 -0.16 20.05
N GLU A 153 -0.03 -0.64 18.84
CA GLU A 153 -0.34 0.08 17.60
C GLU A 153 -1.81 -0.08 17.19
N ARG A 154 -2.36 -1.28 17.31
CA ARG A 154 -3.64 -1.65 16.71
C ARG A 154 -4.77 -1.96 17.71
N GLY A 155 -4.47 -1.94 19.00
CA GLY A 155 -5.43 -2.21 20.06
C GLY A 155 -5.28 -3.60 20.69
N THR A 156 -5.65 -3.68 21.97
CA THR A 156 -5.53 -4.90 22.78
C THR A 156 -6.29 -6.07 22.14
N GLY A 157 -5.62 -7.20 22.01
CA GLY A 157 -6.19 -8.43 21.44
C GLY A 157 -6.21 -8.49 19.93
N SER A 158 -5.78 -7.45 19.23
CA SER A 158 -5.77 -7.42 17.77
C SER A 158 -4.78 -8.42 17.17
N PHE A 159 -3.65 -8.66 17.83
CA PHE A 159 -2.64 -9.62 17.38
C PHE A 159 -3.21 -11.03 17.23
N GLU A 160 -3.91 -11.53 18.26
CA GLU A 160 -4.51 -12.87 18.20
C GLU A 160 -5.64 -12.96 17.15
N LYS A 161 -6.44 -11.92 17.00
CA LYS A 161 -7.48 -11.88 15.96
C LYS A 161 -6.86 -11.92 14.55
N THR A 162 -5.79 -11.19 14.35
CA THR A 162 -5.04 -11.20 13.07
C THR A 162 -4.43 -12.58 12.82
N LEU A 163 -3.83 -13.20 13.83
CA LEU A 163 -3.29 -14.56 13.70
C LEU A 163 -4.40 -15.59 13.38
N ASP A 164 -5.58 -15.46 13.98
CA ASP A 164 -6.70 -16.33 13.64
C ASP A 164 -7.09 -16.22 12.17
N GLY A 165 -7.12 -15.02 11.63
CA GLY A 165 -7.34 -14.78 10.21
C GLY A 165 -6.25 -15.39 9.34
N MET A 166 -4.99 -15.23 9.73
CA MET A 166 -3.85 -15.81 9.02
C MET A 166 -3.86 -17.35 9.08
N ARG A 167 -4.26 -17.94 10.20
CA ARG A 167 -4.41 -19.40 10.33
C ARG A 167 -5.48 -19.92 9.36
N TRP A 168 -6.58 -19.20 9.23
CA TRP A 168 -7.62 -19.54 8.27
C TRP A 168 -7.09 -19.47 6.83
N LEU A 169 -6.36 -18.40 6.48
CA LEU A 169 -5.73 -18.26 5.17
C LEU A 169 -4.72 -19.38 4.88
N ARG A 170 -3.90 -19.71 5.87
CA ARG A 170 -2.95 -20.83 5.79
C ARG A 170 -3.68 -22.14 5.46
N ASP A 171 -4.73 -22.44 6.21
CA ASP A 171 -5.49 -23.69 6.05
C ASP A 171 -6.24 -23.73 4.71
N ALA A 172 -6.65 -22.58 4.19
CA ALA A 172 -7.27 -22.42 2.89
C ALA A 172 -6.28 -22.47 1.72
N GLY A 173 -4.98 -22.46 1.98
CA GLY A 173 -3.95 -22.45 0.95
C GLY A 173 -3.83 -21.13 0.20
N ILE A 174 -4.30 -20.03 0.78
CA ILE A 174 -4.22 -18.70 0.19
C ILE A 174 -2.84 -18.09 0.46
N ARG A 175 -2.19 -17.60 -0.58
CA ARG A 175 -0.86 -17.01 -0.50
C ARG A 175 -0.88 -15.77 0.37
N MET A 176 0.07 -15.69 1.30
CA MET A 176 0.20 -14.55 2.22
C MET A 176 1.56 -13.85 2.07
N ALA A 177 1.54 -12.56 2.34
CA ALA A 177 2.69 -11.72 2.63
C ALA A 177 2.40 -10.94 3.92
N VAL A 178 3.39 -10.27 4.46
CA VAL A 178 3.25 -9.48 5.70
C VAL A 178 3.84 -8.09 5.51
N ALA A 179 3.17 -7.10 6.06
CA ALA A 179 3.68 -5.75 6.22
C ALA A 179 3.85 -5.46 7.71
N GLY A 180 5.07 -5.16 8.13
CA GLY A 180 5.42 -4.81 9.50
C GLY A 180 6.03 -3.43 9.61
N ARG A 181 6.37 -3.02 10.84
CA ARG A 181 6.93 -1.70 11.14
C ARG A 181 8.26 -1.83 11.87
N THR A 182 9.10 -0.81 11.74
CA THR A 182 10.40 -0.74 12.43
C THR A 182 10.44 0.45 13.40
N MET A 183 9.51 0.47 14.36
CA MET A 183 9.28 1.61 15.26
C MET A 183 9.86 1.44 16.67
N TRP A 184 10.36 0.25 17.01
CA TRP A 184 10.69 -0.11 18.40
C TRP A 184 12.19 -0.25 18.67
N GLY A 185 13.02 0.37 17.85
CA GLY A 185 14.47 0.45 18.06
C GLY A 185 15.23 -0.82 17.72
N GLU A 186 14.59 -1.87 17.25
CA GLU A 186 15.26 -3.07 16.75
C GLU A 186 15.80 -2.87 15.34
N THR A 187 16.84 -3.61 14.99
CA THR A 187 17.37 -3.61 13.62
C THR A 187 16.43 -4.39 12.69
N ALA A 188 16.56 -4.16 11.39
CA ALA A 188 15.81 -4.93 10.40
C ALA A 188 16.12 -6.44 10.53
N ALA A 189 17.37 -6.80 10.78
CA ALA A 189 17.75 -8.21 10.99
C ALA A 189 17.07 -8.82 12.23
N GLU A 190 17.00 -8.08 13.33
CA GLU A 190 16.31 -8.52 14.54
C GLU A 190 14.80 -8.67 14.30
N ALA A 191 14.17 -7.72 13.61
CA ALA A 191 12.77 -7.80 13.25
C ALA A 191 12.49 -9.03 12.37
N ARG A 192 13.31 -9.26 11.34
CA ARG A 192 13.14 -10.41 10.44
C ARG A 192 13.32 -11.74 11.17
N ALA A 193 14.25 -11.83 12.11
CA ALA A 193 14.42 -13.02 12.95
C ALA A 193 13.17 -13.27 13.81
N GLY A 194 12.56 -12.22 14.34
CA GLY A 194 11.31 -12.31 15.09
C GLY A 194 10.13 -12.80 14.24
N TYR A 195 9.98 -12.26 13.04
CA TYR A 195 8.97 -12.73 12.09
C TYR A 195 9.22 -14.19 11.66
N ALA A 196 10.49 -14.57 11.43
CA ALA A 196 10.83 -15.95 11.07
C ALA A 196 10.38 -16.94 12.17
N ALA A 197 10.62 -16.61 13.43
CA ALA A 197 10.18 -17.43 14.56
C ALA A 197 8.64 -17.51 14.64
N LEU A 198 7.95 -16.39 14.42
CA LEU A 198 6.49 -16.35 14.37
C LEU A 198 5.96 -17.26 13.25
N TYR A 199 6.50 -17.14 12.04
CA TYR A 199 6.06 -17.92 10.89
C TYR A 199 6.29 -19.42 11.11
N GLN A 200 7.43 -19.79 11.69
CA GLN A 200 7.73 -21.18 11.99
C GLN A 200 6.77 -21.75 13.03
N ARG A 201 6.51 -21.00 14.11
CA ARG A 201 5.58 -21.43 15.16
C ARG A 201 4.16 -21.65 14.62
N GLU A 202 3.71 -20.79 13.72
CA GLU A 202 2.35 -20.82 13.17
C GLU A 202 2.23 -21.66 11.91
N GLY A 203 3.33 -22.11 11.33
CA GLY A 203 3.30 -22.84 10.06
C GLY A 203 2.96 -21.97 8.86
N PHE A 204 3.26 -20.68 8.90
CA PHE A 204 3.05 -19.78 7.77
C PHE A 204 4.18 -19.92 6.75
N LYS A 205 3.83 -20.13 5.49
CA LYS A 205 4.78 -20.23 4.39
C LYS A 205 5.13 -18.85 3.83
N ILE A 206 5.80 -18.06 4.66
CA ILE A 206 6.21 -16.70 4.33
C ILE A 206 7.72 -16.61 4.60
N ASP A 207 8.48 -16.06 3.66
CA ASP A 207 9.91 -15.83 3.86
C ASP A 207 10.13 -14.49 4.60
N ALA A 208 10.56 -14.59 5.86
CA ALA A 208 10.86 -13.41 6.68
C ALA A 208 12.06 -12.61 6.16
N HIS A 209 12.92 -13.21 5.36
CA HIS A 209 14.13 -12.59 4.83
C HIS A 209 13.98 -12.03 3.42
N ASP A 210 12.87 -12.28 2.78
CA ASP A 210 12.52 -11.69 1.48
C ASP A 210 11.81 -10.36 1.70
N PRO A 211 12.42 -9.21 1.34
CA PRO A 211 11.80 -7.90 1.54
C PRO A 211 10.56 -7.67 0.65
N GLY A 212 10.34 -8.52 -0.35
CA GLY A 212 9.13 -8.46 -1.19
C GLY A 212 7.91 -9.12 -0.55
N VAL A 213 8.08 -10.03 0.40
CA VAL A 213 6.97 -10.74 1.06
C VAL A 213 6.88 -10.45 2.56
N THR A 214 7.94 -10.00 3.19
CA THR A 214 7.92 -9.41 4.53
C THR A 214 8.47 -8.00 4.41
N VAL A 215 7.56 -7.06 4.21
CA VAL A 215 7.87 -5.65 3.99
C VAL A 215 7.89 -4.93 5.33
N LEU A 216 8.98 -4.23 5.62
CA LEU A 216 9.12 -3.45 6.85
C LEU A 216 9.07 -1.96 6.54
N PHE A 217 8.08 -1.28 7.08
CA PHE A 217 7.89 0.15 6.88
C PHE A 217 8.41 0.95 8.07
N PRO A 218 9.10 2.09 7.82
CA PRO A 218 9.53 2.98 8.89
C PRO A 218 8.34 3.73 9.51
N GLU A 219 8.60 4.40 10.62
CA GLU A 219 7.65 5.33 11.22
C GLU A 219 7.33 6.47 10.26
N MET A 220 6.03 6.81 10.14
CA MET A 220 5.55 7.88 9.26
C MET A 220 5.43 9.18 10.05
N ASP A 221 6.41 10.07 9.95
CA ASP A 221 6.45 11.36 10.63
C ASP A 221 6.74 12.48 9.61
N GLU A 222 5.72 13.28 9.30
CA GLU A 222 5.84 14.43 8.39
C GLU A 222 6.65 15.58 8.98
N THR A 223 6.83 15.60 10.31
CA THR A 223 7.59 16.63 11.01
C THR A 223 9.08 16.31 11.10
N ALA A 224 9.50 15.10 10.71
CA ALA A 224 10.89 14.71 10.73
C ALA A 224 11.74 15.64 9.85
N ASP A 225 12.91 16.04 10.36
CA ASP A 225 13.88 16.80 9.58
C ASP A 225 14.61 15.90 8.61
N VAL A 226 14.19 15.92 7.35
CA VAL A 226 14.77 15.13 6.27
C VAL A 226 15.24 16.04 5.15
N PRO A 227 16.25 15.63 4.37
CA PRO A 227 16.72 16.42 3.24
C PRO A 227 15.69 16.47 2.12
N GLU A 228 15.71 17.55 1.37
CA GLU A 228 15.00 17.65 0.10
C GLU A 228 15.80 16.93 -0.98
N ILE A 229 15.10 16.26 -1.89
CA ILE A 229 15.74 15.44 -2.91
C ILE A 229 15.93 16.24 -4.20
N THR A 230 17.17 16.26 -4.67
CA THR A 230 17.58 16.81 -5.97
C THR A 230 18.03 15.69 -6.89
N ASN A 231 18.21 16.00 -8.18
CA ASN A 231 18.70 15.01 -9.13
C ASN A 231 20.11 14.48 -8.81
N GLU A 232 20.90 15.24 -8.06
CA GLU A 232 22.24 14.83 -7.64
C GLU A 232 22.19 13.73 -6.57
N CYS A 233 21.09 13.63 -5.80
CA CYS A 233 20.92 12.62 -4.76
C CYS A 233 21.01 11.19 -5.32
N TRP A 234 20.58 10.97 -6.53
CA TRP A 234 20.63 9.65 -7.17
C TRP A 234 22.04 9.09 -7.24
N GLY A 235 22.98 9.91 -7.69
CA GLY A 235 24.39 9.53 -7.74
C GLY A 235 25.02 9.38 -6.36
N ILE A 236 24.77 10.32 -5.45
CA ILE A 236 25.30 10.32 -4.08
C ILE A 236 24.85 9.07 -3.31
N LEU A 237 23.57 8.70 -3.44
CA LEU A 237 22.98 7.58 -2.72
C LEU A 237 23.12 6.24 -3.49
N ASN A 238 23.68 6.26 -4.68
CA ASN A 238 23.74 5.10 -5.57
C ASN A 238 22.36 4.46 -5.79
N LYS A 239 21.37 5.30 -6.05
CA LYS A 239 19.97 4.92 -6.30
C LYS A 239 19.51 5.43 -7.65
N SER A 240 18.48 4.78 -8.20
CA SER A 240 17.81 5.21 -9.43
C SER A 240 16.46 5.85 -9.13
N PRO A 241 16.03 6.88 -9.88
CA PRO A 241 14.66 7.36 -9.82
C PRO A 241 13.61 6.26 -10.04
N ARG A 242 13.98 5.19 -10.74
CA ARG A 242 13.10 4.03 -10.99
C ARG A 242 12.79 3.20 -9.74
N ASP A 243 13.57 3.37 -8.67
CA ASP A 243 13.44 2.60 -7.44
C ASP A 243 12.40 3.18 -6.48
N VAL A 244 11.85 4.36 -6.76
CA VAL A 244 10.82 4.97 -5.92
C VAL A 244 9.42 4.62 -6.44
N MET A 245 8.44 4.58 -5.52
CA MET A 245 7.08 4.11 -5.78
C MET A 245 6.41 4.83 -6.97
N CYS A 246 6.54 6.14 -7.07
CA CYS A 246 5.88 6.92 -8.12
C CYS A 246 6.44 6.69 -9.52
N ALA A 247 7.54 5.97 -9.66
CA ALA A 247 8.05 5.52 -10.96
C ALA A 247 7.33 4.27 -11.49
N SER A 248 6.71 3.49 -10.61
CA SER A 248 6.16 2.16 -10.93
C SER A 248 4.69 1.97 -10.58
N SER A 249 4.07 2.93 -9.90
CA SER A 249 2.67 2.77 -9.46
C SER A 249 1.91 4.10 -9.41
N ARG A 250 0.59 3.96 -9.40
CA ARG A 250 -0.40 5.03 -9.14
C ARG A 250 -1.49 4.44 -8.27
N MET A 251 -2.29 5.31 -7.64
CA MET A 251 -3.45 4.87 -6.87
C MET A 251 -4.72 5.61 -7.31
N VAL A 252 -5.79 4.87 -7.50
CA VAL A 252 -7.12 5.41 -7.75
C VAL A 252 -7.85 5.55 -6.41
N VAL A 253 -8.43 6.71 -6.17
CA VAL A 253 -9.20 7.03 -4.96
C VAL A 253 -10.56 7.59 -5.33
N LYS A 254 -11.57 7.38 -4.49
CA LYS A 254 -12.88 8.02 -4.63
C LYS A 254 -13.16 8.88 -3.42
N ARG A 255 -13.22 10.20 -3.62
CA ARG A 255 -13.50 11.14 -2.55
C ARG A 255 -15.00 11.23 -2.29
N ARG A 256 -15.38 11.44 -1.03
CA ARG A 256 -16.77 11.67 -0.68
C ARG A 256 -17.33 12.89 -1.46
N GLY A 257 -18.49 12.70 -2.07
CA GLY A 257 -19.15 13.74 -2.86
C GLY A 257 -18.61 13.95 -4.28
N ALA A 258 -17.57 13.20 -4.69
CA ALA A 258 -17.07 13.29 -6.05
C ALA A 258 -17.86 12.38 -6.99
N ASP A 259 -18.12 12.86 -8.22
CA ASP A 259 -18.80 12.08 -9.24
C ASP A 259 -17.87 11.04 -9.88
N GLN A 260 -16.58 11.33 -9.91
CA GLN A 260 -15.56 10.50 -10.54
C GLN A 260 -14.44 10.20 -9.57
N PRO A 261 -13.81 9.01 -9.66
CA PRO A 261 -12.55 8.77 -8.98
C PRO A 261 -11.44 9.68 -9.48
N ALA A 262 -10.38 9.80 -8.70
CA ALA A 262 -9.17 10.53 -9.06
C ALA A 262 -7.96 9.61 -8.99
N VAL A 263 -6.89 9.97 -9.70
CA VAL A 263 -5.64 9.24 -9.69
C VAL A 263 -4.59 10.06 -8.96
N VAL A 264 -3.96 9.46 -7.95
CA VAL A 264 -2.92 10.10 -7.14
C VAL A 264 -1.57 9.41 -7.37
N ALA A 265 -0.51 10.16 -7.08
CA ALA A 265 0.87 9.76 -7.40
C ALA A 265 1.35 8.51 -6.66
N CYS A 266 0.89 8.29 -5.43
CA CYS A 266 1.31 7.15 -4.61
C CYS A 266 0.28 6.81 -3.53
N THR A 267 0.51 5.72 -2.83
CA THR A 267 -0.40 5.25 -1.77
C THR A 267 -0.32 6.05 -0.47
N LEU A 268 0.72 6.87 -0.29
CA LEU A 268 0.99 7.56 0.97
C LEU A 268 0.39 8.96 1.07
N LEU A 269 0.09 9.60 -0.05
CA LEU A 269 -0.23 11.03 -0.12
C LEU A 269 -1.62 11.29 -0.72
N ALA A 270 -2.60 10.50 -0.32
CA ALA A 270 -3.96 10.58 -0.83
C ALA A 270 -4.66 11.90 -0.55
N TYR A 271 -4.24 12.63 0.50
CA TYR A 271 -4.86 13.89 0.91
C TYR A 271 -4.07 15.13 0.53
N ALA A 272 -2.91 14.99 -0.10
CA ALA A 272 -2.10 16.12 -0.54
C ALA A 272 -2.50 16.54 -1.96
N PRO A 273 -3.08 17.72 -2.16
CA PRO A 273 -3.61 18.15 -3.48
C PRO A 273 -2.57 18.17 -4.58
N GLU A 274 -1.32 18.45 -4.25
CA GLU A 274 -0.20 18.47 -5.21
C GLU A 274 0.03 17.12 -5.88
N PHE A 275 -0.32 16.03 -5.19
CA PHE A 275 -0.12 14.66 -5.67
C PHE A 275 -1.34 14.06 -6.38
N GLU A 276 -2.41 14.84 -6.55
CA GLU A 276 -3.54 14.47 -7.39
C GLU A 276 -3.23 14.79 -8.85
N LEU A 277 -3.26 13.77 -9.71
CA LEU A 277 -2.76 13.87 -11.08
C LEU A 277 -3.88 13.94 -12.12
N GLY A 278 -5.15 13.88 -11.71
CA GLY A 278 -6.30 13.95 -12.59
C GLY A 278 -7.28 12.82 -12.35
N GLU A 279 -8.20 12.62 -13.28
CA GLU A 279 -9.27 11.61 -13.19
C GLU A 279 -9.03 10.40 -14.09
N THR A 280 -8.09 10.50 -15.03
CA THR A 280 -7.76 9.44 -15.99
C THR A 280 -6.31 8.99 -15.86
N LEU A 281 -6.02 7.78 -16.30
CA LEU A 281 -4.64 7.29 -16.35
C LEU A 281 -3.78 8.10 -17.33
N ALA A 282 -4.37 8.59 -18.44
CA ALA A 282 -3.66 9.48 -19.36
C ALA A 282 -3.15 10.75 -18.67
N GLU A 283 -4.00 11.38 -17.86
CA GLU A 283 -3.61 12.56 -17.07
C GLU A 283 -2.57 12.22 -16.01
N ALA A 284 -2.58 11.01 -15.50
CA ALA A 284 -1.68 10.54 -14.45
C ALA A 284 -0.30 10.07 -14.95
N GLU A 285 -0.02 10.20 -16.24
CA GLU A 285 1.29 9.87 -16.81
C GLU A 285 2.36 10.93 -16.52
N ARG A 286 1.99 12.03 -15.89
CA ARG A 286 2.90 13.13 -15.53
C ARG A 286 3.98 12.69 -14.55
N ALA A 287 5.16 13.32 -14.66
CA ALA A 287 6.21 13.18 -13.66
C ALA A 287 5.79 13.79 -12.31
N VAL A 288 6.27 13.21 -11.23
CA VAL A 288 5.95 13.60 -9.85
C VAL A 288 7.12 14.33 -9.22
N ASN A 289 6.87 15.52 -8.69
CA ASN A 289 7.85 16.27 -7.91
C ASN A 289 7.96 15.64 -6.51
N LEU A 290 9.17 15.37 -6.05
CA LEU A 290 9.40 14.79 -4.73
C LEU A 290 9.29 15.86 -3.64
N ASN A 291 8.13 16.50 -3.55
CA ASN A 291 7.88 17.67 -2.70
C ASN A 291 7.09 17.30 -1.43
N HIS A 292 7.55 16.30 -0.72
CA HIS A 292 6.98 15.90 0.58
C HIS A 292 8.02 15.15 1.40
N PRO A 293 8.06 15.34 2.73
CA PRO A 293 9.00 14.61 3.59
C PRO A 293 8.95 13.09 3.44
N HIS A 294 7.77 12.52 3.17
CA HIS A 294 7.62 11.08 2.93
C HIS A 294 8.37 10.61 1.68
N CYS A 295 8.47 11.45 0.65
CA CYS A 295 9.24 11.10 -0.55
C CYS A 295 10.71 10.86 -0.19
N ALA A 296 11.28 11.70 0.66
CA ALA A 296 12.65 11.56 1.12
C ALA A 296 12.81 10.38 2.09
N LYS A 297 12.07 10.40 3.19
CA LYS A 297 12.24 9.45 4.28
C LYS A 297 11.83 8.03 3.91
N PHE A 298 10.69 7.89 3.27
CA PHE A 298 10.12 6.57 2.98
C PHE A 298 10.72 5.96 1.71
N CYS A 299 10.60 6.64 0.57
CA CYS A 299 10.97 6.06 -0.72
C CYS A 299 12.46 6.16 -1.02
N VAL A 300 13.07 7.33 -0.85
CA VAL A 300 14.47 7.54 -1.25
C VAL A 300 15.45 7.00 -0.20
N LEU A 301 15.31 7.44 1.05
CA LEU A 301 16.24 7.05 2.12
C LEU A 301 15.88 5.71 2.76
N GLY A 302 14.58 5.42 2.88
CA GLY A 302 14.11 4.17 3.48
C GLY A 302 14.11 2.98 2.54
N GLY A 303 14.04 3.22 1.22
CA GLY A 303 13.99 2.16 0.21
C GLY A 303 12.76 1.27 0.29
N ALA A 304 11.71 1.69 0.99
CA ALA A 304 10.48 0.93 1.14
C ALA A 304 9.56 1.13 -0.06
N SER A 305 8.77 0.10 -0.39
CA SER A 305 7.75 0.15 -1.43
C SER A 305 6.50 -0.58 -0.98
N CYS A 306 5.32 -0.04 -1.33
CA CYS A 306 4.04 -0.71 -1.09
C CYS A 306 3.77 -1.83 -2.09
N SER A 307 4.44 -1.83 -3.23
CA SER A 307 4.39 -2.91 -4.22
C SER A 307 5.67 -3.72 -4.20
N ALA A 308 5.56 -4.96 -4.56
CA ALA A 308 6.71 -5.87 -4.61
C ALA A 308 7.72 -5.50 -5.69
#